data_99b3136efb1086f522e451dd9ae18fe1
#
_entry.id   99b3136efb1086f522e451dd9ae18fe1
#
_cell.length_a   1.000
_cell.length_b   1.000
_cell.length_c   1.000
_cell.angle_alpha   90.00
_cell.angle_beta   90.00
_cell.angle_gamma   90.00
#
_symmetry.space_group_name_H-M   'P 1'
#
loop_
_entity.id
_entity.type
_entity.pdbx_description
1 polymer ?
#
loop_
_entity_poly.entity_id
_entity_poly.type
_entity_poly.pdbx_seq_one_letter_code
_entity_poly.pdbx_strand_id
1 'polypeptide(L)'
;PILLNMKFNFDDLHSILIQNLPEELWNPEDISNSAMALDCITTVSEDFFSRNDRFGMAFSMEGRFPLSSKNFMQYCLDIHSSYKFGLGFNETKYVIKKAYKNKLPEYILNKSKTGWSAPIMNWLNTNKSLRNKYNNDIDKDDGIKNVLLEENFLNNENIEESFSGKRKIVSWMLRSWAQEFDMFL
;
A
#
# COMPACT_ATOMS: atom_id res chain seq x y z
N PRO A 1 -3.47 -0.21 4.90
CA PRO A 1 -4.77 -0.77 5.28
C PRO A 1 -4.67 -2.03 6.14
N ILE A 2 -3.61 -2.83 6.05
CA ILE A 2 -3.36 -3.97 6.97
C ILE A 2 -3.02 -3.47 8.37
N LEU A 3 -2.34 -2.34 8.47
CA LEU A 3 -1.97 -1.68 9.73
C LEU A 3 -3.18 -1.09 10.50
N LEU A 4 -4.32 -0.85 9.85
CA LEU A 4 -5.51 -0.24 10.46
C LEU A 4 -6.24 -1.13 11.49
N ASN A 5 -5.90 -2.42 11.58
CA ASN A 5 -6.45 -3.32 12.61
C ASN A 5 -5.45 -3.70 13.70
N MET A 6 -4.22 -3.28 13.59
CA MET A 6 -3.34 -3.23 14.75
C MET A 6 -3.82 -2.01 15.55
N LYS A 7 -4.12 -2.19 16.83
CA LYS A 7 -4.40 -1.08 17.75
C LYS A 7 -3.10 -0.30 17.96
N PHE A 8 -2.66 0.42 16.91
CA PHE A 8 -1.60 1.40 17.09
C PHE A 8 -2.18 2.58 17.86
N ASN A 9 -1.66 2.80 19.03
CA ASN A 9 -1.82 4.04 19.73
C ASN A 9 -1.12 5.16 18.93
N PHE A 10 -1.60 6.38 19.03
CA PHE A 10 -0.95 7.55 18.40
C PHE A 10 0.51 7.71 18.87
N ASP A 11 0.79 7.34 20.12
CA ASP A 11 2.14 7.37 20.70
C ASP A 11 3.07 6.34 20.07
N ASP A 12 2.54 5.17 19.67
CA ASP A 12 3.32 4.14 18.97
C ASP A 12 3.67 4.60 17.54
N LEU A 13 2.72 5.21 16.83
CA LEU A 13 2.98 5.76 15.50
C LEU A 13 4.00 6.89 15.55
N HIS A 14 3.89 7.77 16.52
CA HIS A 14 4.83 8.86 16.73
C HIS A 14 6.23 8.35 17.05
N SER A 15 6.35 7.34 17.92
CA SER A 15 7.64 6.72 18.25
C SER A 15 8.27 6.02 17.04
N ILE A 16 7.49 5.31 16.22
CA ILE A 16 7.96 4.68 14.99
C ILE A 16 8.45 5.74 13.99
N LEU A 17 7.72 6.83 13.83
CA LEU A 17 8.10 7.94 12.94
C LEU A 17 9.44 8.55 13.37
N ILE A 18 9.60 8.89 14.65
CA ILE A 18 10.83 9.49 15.18
C ILE A 18 12.02 8.53 15.05
N GLN A 19 11.84 7.25 15.33
CA GLN A 19 12.93 6.26 15.28
C GLN A 19 13.42 5.96 13.87
N ASN A 20 12.58 6.10 12.86
CA ASN A 20 12.88 5.67 11.49
C ASN A 20 13.04 6.83 10.49
N LEU A 21 12.67 8.04 10.86
CA LEU A 21 12.83 9.20 10.01
C LEU A 21 14.13 9.92 10.36
N PRO A 22 15.01 10.25 9.38
CA PRO A 22 16.14 11.11 9.60
C PRO A 22 15.72 12.44 10.26
N GLU A 23 16.52 12.92 11.21
CA GLU A 23 16.20 14.12 12.02
C GLU A 23 15.91 15.34 11.13
N GLU A 24 16.62 15.45 10.00
CA GLU A 24 16.48 16.54 9.03
C GLU A 24 15.10 16.54 8.32
N LEU A 25 14.42 15.40 8.29
CA LEU A 25 13.10 15.24 7.67
C LEU A 25 11.96 15.31 8.68
N TRP A 26 12.31 15.33 9.97
CA TRP A 26 11.32 15.47 11.02
C TRP A 26 10.90 16.93 11.21
N ASN A 27 9.62 17.21 11.05
CA ASN A 27 9.05 18.52 11.31
C ASN A 27 7.82 18.39 12.23
N PRO A 28 7.94 18.74 13.52
CA PRO A 28 6.83 18.65 14.46
C PRO A 28 5.67 19.61 14.15
N GLU A 29 5.91 20.67 13.39
CA GLU A 29 4.89 21.62 12.95
C GLU A 29 4.15 21.15 11.70
N ASP A 30 4.72 20.16 10.96
CA ASP A 30 4.12 19.55 9.77
C ASP A 30 4.30 18.03 9.77
N ILE A 31 3.66 17.36 10.72
CA ILE A 31 3.69 15.89 10.88
C ILE A 31 3.24 15.18 9.60
N SER A 32 2.27 15.73 8.87
CA SER A 32 1.83 15.17 7.60
C SER A 32 2.93 15.15 6.55
N ASN A 33 3.79 16.15 6.53
CA ASN A 33 4.95 16.19 5.64
C ASN A 33 6.02 15.19 6.07
N SER A 34 6.27 15.07 7.38
CA SER A 34 7.16 14.05 7.93
C SER A 34 6.69 12.64 7.60
N ALA A 35 5.39 12.36 7.69
CA ALA A 35 4.83 11.08 7.26
C ALA A 35 5.01 10.81 5.76
N MET A 36 4.88 11.84 4.91
CA MET A 36 5.18 11.71 3.47
C MET A 36 6.67 11.48 3.20
N ALA A 37 7.55 12.09 4.00
CA ALA A 37 8.99 11.83 3.91
C ALA A 37 9.31 10.38 4.28
N LEU A 38 8.69 9.84 5.32
CA LEU A 38 8.81 8.43 5.68
C LEU A 38 8.31 7.51 4.56
N ASP A 39 7.17 7.81 3.94
CA ASP A 39 6.67 7.07 2.79
C ASP A 39 7.67 7.06 1.62
N CYS A 40 8.40 8.15 1.40
CA CYS A 40 9.41 8.22 0.35
C CYS A 40 10.56 7.25 0.59
N ILE A 41 11.03 7.11 1.82
CA ILE A 41 12.16 6.22 2.16
C ILE A 41 11.76 4.77 2.44
N THR A 42 10.49 4.49 2.62
CA THR A 42 9.95 3.15 2.87
C THR A 42 9.09 2.65 1.70
N THR A 43 7.82 3.04 1.66
CA THR A 43 6.85 2.52 0.68
C THR A 43 7.26 2.81 -0.77
N VAL A 44 7.78 4.01 -1.05
CA VAL A 44 8.15 4.38 -2.42
C VAL A 44 9.41 3.63 -2.86
N SER A 45 10.46 3.60 -2.04
CA SER A 45 11.73 2.95 -2.38
C SER A 45 11.61 1.43 -2.34
N GLU A 46 11.10 0.88 -1.24
CA GLU A 46 11.15 -0.56 -0.99
C GLU A 46 10.02 -1.34 -1.68
N ASP A 47 8.83 -0.75 -1.84
CA ASP A 47 7.71 -1.41 -2.50
C ASP A 47 7.54 -0.94 -3.96
N PHE A 48 7.27 0.33 -4.20
CA PHE A 48 6.92 0.78 -5.55
C PHE A 48 8.06 0.66 -6.55
N PHE A 49 9.24 1.14 -6.22
CA PHE A 49 10.39 1.08 -7.14
C PHE A 49 10.90 -0.33 -7.28
N SER A 50 11.10 -1.06 -6.18
CA SER A 50 11.57 -2.44 -6.19
C SER A 50 10.63 -3.36 -6.98
N ARG A 51 9.32 -3.24 -6.76
CA ARG A 51 8.31 -4.03 -7.49
C ARG A 51 8.27 -3.68 -8.97
N ASN A 52 8.30 -2.39 -9.31
CA ASN A 52 8.27 -1.97 -10.70
C ASN A 52 9.54 -2.42 -11.46
N ASP A 53 10.70 -2.32 -10.80
CA ASP A 53 11.96 -2.78 -11.39
C ASP A 53 11.92 -4.29 -11.64
N ARG A 54 11.56 -5.09 -10.64
CA ARG A 54 11.49 -6.57 -10.79
C ARG A 54 10.51 -7.00 -11.87
N PHE A 55 9.32 -6.44 -11.91
CA PHE A 55 8.33 -6.80 -12.94
C PHE A 55 8.71 -6.27 -14.32
N GLY A 56 9.22 -5.06 -14.41
CA GLY A 56 9.69 -4.49 -15.68
C GLY A 56 10.87 -5.27 -16.25
N MET A 57 11.89 -5.52 -15.42
CA MET A 57 13.10 -6.23 -15.83
C MET A 57 12.85 -7.69 -16.18
N ALA A 58 11.84 -8.34 -15.63
CA ALA A 58 11.42 -9.67 -16.07
C ALA A 58 11.04 -9.71 -17.57
N PHE A 59 10.70 -8.55 -18.14
CA PHE A 59 10.40 -8.37 -19.56
C PHE A 59 11.40 -7.44 -20.27
N SER A 60 12.59 -7.23 -19.70
CA SER A 60 13.64 -6.34 -20.21
C SER A 60 13.18 -4.89 -20.42
N MET A 61 12.24 -4.42 -19.59
CA MET A 61 11.74 -3.05 -19.61
C MET A 61 12.18 -2.30 -18.35
N GLU A 62 12.86 -1.17 -18.52
CA GLU A 62 13.27 -0.30 -17.44
C GLU A 62 12.21 0.77 -17.15
N GLY A 63 11.74 0.85 -15.89
CA GLY A 63 10.84 1.88 -15.44
C GLY A 63 11.56 3.22 -15.16
N ARG A 64 11.02 4.32 -15.66
CA ARG A 64 11.52 5.67 -15.37
C ARG A 64 10.42 6.54 -14.79
N PHE A 65 10.71 7.21 -13.68
CA PHE A 65 9.73 7.97 -12.90
C PHE A 65 10.17 9.44 -12.81
N PRO A 66 9.82 10.30 -13.78
CA PRO A 66 10.26 11.70 -13.80
C PRO A 66 9.85 12.49 -12.55
N LEU A 67 8.67 12.19 -12.00
CA LEU A 67 8.15 12.83 -10.78
C LEU A 67 8.76 12.30 -9.48
N SER A 68 9.65 11.31 -9.58
CA SER A 68 10.35 10.72 -8.42
C SER A 68 11.86 10.96 -8.51
N SER A 69 12.30 11.92 -9.33
CA SER A 69 13.69 12.32 -9.31
C SER A 69 14.03 12.97 -7.96
N LYS A 70 15.25 12.77 -7.48
CA LYS A 70 15.71 13.28 -6.17
C LYS A 70 15.38 14.77 -5.98
N ASN A 71 15.69 15.60 -6.96
CA ASN A 71 15.48 17.04 -6.86
C ASN A 71 13.99 17.40 -6.81
N PHE A 72 13.14 16.68 -7.57
CA PHE A 72 11.71 16.93 -7.56
C PHE A 72 11.07 16.47 -6.24
N MET A 73 11.46 15.31 -5.72
CA MET A 73 10.97 14.81 -4.43
C MET A 73 11.39 15.73 -3.29
N GLN A 74 12.65 16.19 -3.28
CA GLN A 74 13.12 17.17 -2.29
C GLN A 74 12.27 18.46 -2.35
N TYR A 75 12.10 19.01 -3.54
CA TYR A 75 11.24 20.18 -3.73
C TYR A 75 9.81 19.96 -3.23
N CYS A 76 9.25 18.76 -3.48
CA CYS A 76 7.93 18.42 -2.97
C CYS A 76 7.89 18.33 -1.43
N LEU A 77 8.93 17.82 -0.79
CA LEU A 77 9.01 17.75 0.66
C LEU A 77 9.17 19.14 1.31
N ASP A 78 9.83 20.07 0.64
CA ASP A 78 9.97 21.46 1.11
C ASP A 78 8.63 22.24 1.08
N ILE A 79 7.62 21.77 0.32
CA ILE A 79 6.30 22.39 0.30
C ILE A 79 5.51 21.93 1.54
N HIS A 80 4.97 22.88 2.31
CA HIS A 80 4.12 22.60 3.47
C HIS A 80 2.88 21.77 3.08
N SER A 81 2.49 20.83 3.93
CA SER A 81 1.42 19.87 3.65
C SER A 81 0.06 20.51 3.34
N SER A 82 -0.25 21.68 3.89
CA SER A 82 -1.49 22.42 3.57
C SER A 82 -1.64 22.75 2.08
N TYR A 83 -0.56 22.95 1.35
CA TYR A 83 -0.60 23.14 -0.10
C TYR A 83 -0.81 21.83 -0.87
N LYS A 84 -0.54 20.70 -0.23
CA LYS A 84 -0.71 19.36 -0.83
C LYS A 84 -2.12 18.82 -0.66
N PHE A 85 -2.76 19.13 0.51
CA PHE A 85 -4.08 18.64 0.89
C PHE A 85 -5.19 19.70 0.89
N GLY A 86 -4.88 20.97 0.62
CA GLY A 86 -5.81 22.10 0.82
C GLY A 86 -5.99 22.44 2.31
N LEU A 87 -6.61 23.58 2.58
CA LEU A 87 -6.73 24.15 3.93
C LEU A 87 -7.53 23.27 4.92
N GLY A 88 -8.32 22.32 4.45
CA GLY A 88 -9.10 21.41 5.30
C GLY A 88 -8.54 20.00 5.36
N PHE A 89 -7.39 19.72 4.79
CA PHE A 89 -6.80 18.36 4.65
C PHE A 89 -7.74 17.34 3.98
N ASN A 90 -8.74 17.79 3.26
CA ASN A 90 -9.78 16.99 2.63
C ASN A 90 -9.63 16.85 1.10
N GLU A 91 -8.65 17.55 0.52
CA GLU A 91 -8.34 17.46 -0.90
C GLU A 91 -6.97 16.82 -1.12
N THR A 92 -6.90 15.75 -1.90
CA THR A 92 -5.63 15.18 -2.33
C THR A 92 -5.12 15.86 -3.60
N LYS A 93 -3.78 16.00 -3.71
CA LYS A 93 -3.11 16.61 -4.90
C LYS A 93 -3.53 18.06 -5.16
N TYR A 94 -3.84 18.82 -4.12
CA TYR A 94 -4.42 20.16 -4.22
C TYR A 94 -3.61 21.11 -5.09
N VAL A 95 -2.31 21.27 -4.83
CA VAL A 95 -1.44 22.16 -5.61
C VAL A 95 -1.39 21.76 -7.10
N ILE A 96 -1.37 20.46 -7.39
CA ILE A 96 -1.36 19.94 -8.77
C ILE A 96 -2.70 20.25 -9.45
N LYS A 97 -3.82 20.01 -8.80
CA LYS A 97 -5.15 20.33 -9.32
C LYS A 97 -5.29 21.83 -9.60
N LYS A 98 -4.77 22.67 -8.71
CA LYS A 98 -4.74 24.13 -8.90
C LYS A 98 -3.89 24.54 -10.12
N ALA A 99 -2.68 24.00 -10.23
CA ALA A 99 -1.77 24.29 -11.33
C ALA A 99 -2.34 23.90 -12.71
N TYR A 100 -3.12 22.83 -12.74
CA TYR A 100 -3.68 22.29 -13.98
C TYR A 100 -5.17 22.61 -14.20
N LYS A 101 -5.77 23.47 -13.37
CA LYS A 101 -7.18 23.83 -13.44
C LYS A 101 -7.66 24.25 -14.85
N ASN A 102 -6.83 24.97 -15.57
CA ASN A 102 -7.15 25.45 -16.93
C ASN A 102 -6.61 24.54 -18.04
N LYS A 103 -5.97 23.41 -17.69
CA LYS A 103 -5.34 22.48 -18.65
C LYS A 103 -6.02 21.11 -18.67
N LEU A 104 -6.71 20.75 -17.61
CA LEU A 104 -7.40 19.46 -17.50
C LEU A 104 -8.91 19.67 -17.46
N PRO A 105 -9.68 18.73 -18.04
CA PRO A 105 -11.13 18.74 -17.93
C PRO A 105 -11.60 18.67 -16.48
N GLU A 106 -12.71 19.32 -16.17
CA GLU A 106 -13.24 19.41 -14.80
C GLU A 106 -13.55 18.05 -14.19
N TYR A 107 -14.04 17.09 -14.97
CA TYR A 107 -14.31 15.73 -14.49
C TYR A 107 -13.05 14.99 -14.02
N ILE A 108 -11.86 15.31 -14.54
CA ILE A 108 -10.58 14.77 -14.08
C ILE A 108 -10.18 15.43 -12.76
N LEU A 109 -10.33 16.75 -12.65
CA LEU A 109 -9.98 17.51 -11.45
C LEU A 109 -10.83 17.09 -10.24
N ASN A 110 -12.12 16.81 -10.48
CA ASN A 110 -13.09 16.46 -9.44
C ASN A 110 -13.23 14.94 -9.21
N LYS A 111 -12.53 14.11 -9.99
CA LYS A 111 -12.59 12.66 -9.85
C LYS A 111 -12.09 12.22 -8.49
N SER A 112 -12.92 11.46 -7.77
CA SER A 112 -12.52 10.82 -6.52
C SER A 112 -11.38 9.82 -6.75
N LYS A 113 -10.53 9.64 -5.73
CA LYS A 113 -9.44 8.65 -5.78
C LYS A 113 -10.04 7.26 -5.99
N THR A 114 -9.75 6.65 -7.12
CA THR A 114 -9.99 5.22 -7.35
C THR A 114 -8.71 4.45 -7.01
N GLY A 115 -8.81 3.50 -6.08
CA GLY A 115 -7.68 2.64 -5.74
C GLY A 115 -7.38 1.62 -6.83
N TRP A 116 -6.17 1.13 -6.86
CA TRP A 116 -5.76 -0.03 -7.66
C TRP A 116 -6.21 -1.30 -6.94
N SER A 117 -7.43 -1.71 -7.15
CA SER A 117 -7.90 -3.00 -6.65
C SER A 117 -8.05 -3.96 -7.82
N ALA A 118 -7.21 -4.98 -7.87
CA ALA A 118 -7.47 -6.11 -8.75
C ALA A 118 -8.80 -6.76 -8.32
N PRO A 119 -9.71 -7.08 -9.26
CA PRO A 119 -11.00 -7.66 -8.93
C PRO A 119 -10.90 -9.16 -8.64
N ILE A 120 -10.02 -9.55 -7.71
CA ILE A 120 -9.66 -10.95 -7.45
C ILE A 120 -10.87 -11.75 -6.97
N MET A 121 -11.72 -11.16 -6.13
CA MET A 121 -12.96 -11.84 -5.70
C MET A 121 -13.89 -12.11 -6.86
N ASN A 122 -13.99 -11.18 -7.82
CA ASN A 122 -14.75 -11.41 -9.03
C ASN A 122 -14.15 -12.55 -9.88
N TRP A 123 -12.82 -12.58 -10.00
CA TRP A 123 -12.13 -13.67 -10.71
C TRP A 123 -12.32 -15.02 -10.03
N LEU A 124 -12.23 -15.09 -8.70
CA LEU A 124 -12.52 -16.31 -7.95
C LEU A 124 -13.98 -16.75 -8.11
N ASN A 125 -14.92 -15.82 -8.21
CA ASN A 125 -16.33 -16.13 -8.41
C ASN A 125 -16.66 -16.59 -9.83
N THR A 126 -15.98 -16.06 -10.84
CA THR A 126 -16.26 -16.33 -12.25
C THR A 126 -15.40 -17.46 -12.84
N ASN A 127 -14.19 -17.67 -12.33
CA ASN A 127 -13.27 -18.68 -12.83
C ASN A 127 -13.23 -19.91 -11.90
N LYS A 128 -13.89 -20.99 -12.32
CA LYS A 128 -13.99 -22.24 -11.56
C LYS A 128 -12.63 -22.89 -11.30
N SER A 129 -11.71 -22.85 -12.27
CA SER A 129 -10.36 -23.44 -12.11
C SER A 129 -9.56 -22.69 -11.05
N LEU A 130 -9.59 -21.35 -11.10
CA LEU A 130 -8.91 -20.51 -10.12
C LEU A 130 -9.50 -20.70 -8.70
N ARG A 131 -10.82 -20.81 -8.61
CA ARG A 131 -11.51 -21.09 -7.34
C ARG A 131 -11.12 -22.43 -6.76
N ASN A 132 -11.09 -23.49 -7.59
CA ASN A 132 -10.70 -24.82 -7.12
C ASN A 132 -9.24 -24.82 -6.63
N LYS A 133 -8.32 -24.17 -7.35
CA LYS A 133 -6.94 -24.02 -6.90
C LYS A 133 -6.86 -23.28 -5.57
N TYR A 134 -7.55 -22.14 -5.44
CA TYR A 134 -7.62 -21.38 -4.19
C TYR A 134 -8.11 -22.22 -3.02
N ASN A 135 -9.24 -22.94 -3.18
CA ASN A 135 -9.81 -23.79 -2.11
C ASN A 135 -8.84 -24.92 -1.74
N ASN A 136 -8.28 -25.61 -2.72
CA ASN A 136 -7.33 -26.69 -2.47
C ASN A 136 -6.07 -26.19 -1.74
N ASP A 137 -5.59 -25.00 -2.05
CA ASP A 137 -4.39 -24.45 -1.40
C ASP A 137 -4.70 -23.96 0.02
N ILE A 138 -5.86 -23.35 0.26
CA ILE A 138 -6.25 -22.83 1.59
C ILE A 138 -6.61 -23.97 2.56
N ASP A 139 -7.20 -25.04 2.05
CA ASP A 139 -7.66 -26.16 2.90
C ASP A 139 -6.52 -27.14 3.28
N LYS A 140 -5.33 -27.01 2.69
CA LYS A 140 -4.20 -27.83 3.08
C LYS A 140 -3.84 -27.60 4.54
N ASP A 141 -3.76 -28.71 5.29
CA ASP A 141 -3.35 -28.71 6.70
C ASP A 141 -1.83 -28.86 6.77
N ASP A 142 -1.14 -27.74 6.85
CA ASP A 142 0.32 -27.65 6.90
C ASP A 142 0.75 -26.59 7.93
N GLY A 143 2.07 -26.48 8.17
CA GLY A 143 2.63 -25.54 9.14
C GLY A 143 2.24 -24.09 8.87
N ILE A 144 1.99 -23.70 7.62
CA ILE A 144 1.59 -22.34 7.25
C ILE A 144 0.18 -22.01 7.76
N LYS A 145 -0.73 -22.99 7.72
CA LYS A 145 -2.10 -22.83 8.26
C LYS A 145 -2.05 -22.52 9.76
N ASN A 146 -1.21 -23.21 10.50
CA ASN A 146 -1.06 -22.98 11.93
C ASN A 146 -0.54 -21.58 12.22
N VAL A 147 0.50 -21.11 11.50
CA VAL A 147 1.02 -19.74 11.63
C VAL A 147 -0.07 -18.70 11.31
N LEU A 148 -0.85 -18.90 10.25
CA LEU A 148 -1.93 -17.99 9.87
C LEU A 148 -3.07 -17.97 10.89
N LEU A 149 -3.31 -19.08 11.59
CA LEU A 149 -4.30 -19.18 12.68
C LEU A 149 -3.80 -18.53 13.96
N GLU A 150 -2.54 -18.79 14.37
CA GLU A 150 -1.91 -18.18 15.54
C GLU A 150 -1.86 -16.67 15.45
N GLU A 151 -1.53 -16.11 14.29
CA GLU A 151 -1.50 -14.67 14.04
C GLU A 151 -2.89 -14.04 13.79
N ASN A 152 -3.98 -14.81 14.02
CA ASN A 152 -5.36 -14.35 13.79
C ASN A 152 -5.68 -13.84 12.37
N PHE A 153 -4.90 -14.24 11.37
CA PHE A 153 -5.18 -13.87 9.97
C PHE A 153 -6.45 -14.53 9.42
N LEU A 154 -6.85 -15.69 9.98
CA LEU A 154 -7.99 -16.46 9.49
C LEU A 154 -9.24 -16.37 10.38
N ASN A 155 -9.13 -15.98 11.65
CA ASN A 155 -10.14 -16.21 12.70
C ASN A 155 -10.99 -14.99 13.12
N ASN A 156 -11.08 -13.91 12.36
CA ASN A 156 -11.93 -12.78 12.77
C ASN A 156 -13.29 -12.81 12.07
N GLU A 157 -14.30 -13.33 12.76
CA GLU A 157 -15.71 -13.39 12.31
C GLU A 157 -16.39 -12.02 12.22
N ASN A 158 -15.80 -10.96 12.78
CA ASN A 158 -16.40 -9.62 12.89
C ASN A 158 -15.87 -8.59 11.88
N ILE A 159 -15.28 -9.01 10.77
CA ILE A 159 -14.73 -8.09 9.78
C ILE A 159 -15.66 -8.05 8.57
N GLU A 160 -16.02 -6.84 8.13
CA GLU A 160 -16.79 -6.59 6.91
C GLU A 160 -16.33 -7.53 5.76
N GLU A 161 -17.27 -8.06 5.04
CA GLU A 161 -17.10 -9.09 3.98
C GLU A 161 -15.99 -8.73 2.97
N SER A 162 -15.84 -7.43 2.65
CA SER A 162 -14.78 -6.92 1.78
C SER A 162 -13.36 -7.07 2.36
N PHE A 163 -13.23 -7.03 3.67
CA PHE A 163 -11.95 -7.15 4.37
C PHE A 163 -11.55 -8.62 4.54
N SER A 164 -12.51 -9.47 4.82
CA SER A 164 -12.37 -10.93 4.87
C SER A 164 -11.81 -11.49 3.55
N GLY A 165 -12.34 -11.04 2.41
CA GLY A 165 -11.85 -11.45 1.10
C GLY A 165 -10.39 -11.06 0.82
N LYS A 166 -9.96 -9.86 1.21
CA LYS A 166 -8.57 -9.42 1.05
C LYS A 166 -7.60 -10.22 1.90
N ARG A 167 -7.94 -10.54 3.14
CA ARG A 167 -7.11 -11.37 4.04
C ARG A 167 -6.91 -12.77 3.47
N LYS A 168 -7.98 -13.41 3.01
CA LYS A 168 -7.91 -14.73 2.38
C LYS A 168 -6.94 -14.75 1.20
N ILE A 169 -6.94 -13.70 0.38
CA ILE A 169 -6.03 -13.58 -0.76
C ILE A 169 -4.59 -13.39 -0.30
N VAL A 170 -4.35 -12.53 0.68
CA VAL A 170 -3.01 -12.32 1.25
C VAL A 170 -2.49 -13.63 1.85
N SER A 171 -3.32 -14.36 2.58
CA SER A 171 -2.98 -15.68 3.13
C SER A 171 -2.63 -16.68 2.04
N TRP A 172 -3.39 -16.71 0.94
CA TRP A 172 -3.10 -17.57 -0.20
C TRP A 172 -1.79 -17.19 -0.91
N MET A 173 -1.53 -15.90 -1.10
CA MET A 173 -0.27 -15.41 -1.68
C MET A 173 0.91 -15.78 -0.79
N LEU A 174 0.81 -15.57 0.53
CA LEU A 174 1.84 -15.93 1.48
C LEU A 174 2.11 -17.44 1.47
N ARG A 175 1.06 -18.24 1.41
CA ARG A 175 1.17 -19.70 1.32
C ARG A 175 1.86 -20.14 0.03
N SER A 176 1.44 -19.61 -1.11
CA SER A 176 2.06 -19.93 -2.40
C SER A 176 3.54 -19.55 -2.43
N TRP A 177 3.88 -18.41 -1.82
CA TRP A 177 5.26 -17.96 -1.68
C TRP A 177 6.06 -18.92 -0.77
N ALA A 178 5.54 -19.28 0.39
CA ALA A 178 6.23 -20.17 1.32
C ALA A 178 6.45 -21.57 0.73
N GLN A 179 5.51 -22.09 -0.06
CA GLN A 179 5.66 -23.35 -0.79
C GLN A 179 6.76 -23.29 -1.85
N GLU A 180 6.88 -22.17 -2.57
CA GLU A 180 7.92 -21.99 -3.59
C GLU A 180 9.33 -21.99 -2.99
N PHE A 181 9.47 -21.55 -1.77
CA PHE A 181 10.77 -21.48 -1.07
C PHE A 181 10.99 -22.60 -0.05
N ASP A 182 10.18 -23.68 -0.10
CA ASP A 182 10.24 -24.81 0.85
C ASP A 182 10.27 -24.39 2.32
N MET A 183 9.60 -23.27 2.64
CA MET A 183 9.47 -22.79 3.99
C MET A 183 8.35 -23.54 4.71
N PHE A 184 8.63 -24.03 5.91
CA PHE A 184 7.66 -24.75 6.75
C PHE A 184 7.27 -26.19 6.27
N LEU A 185 8.16 -26.88 5.54
CA LEU A 185 8.04 -28.31 5.28
C LEU A 185 8.55 -29.14 6.47
#